data_fb2c97c7724f17e98974df2702931d65
#
_entry.id   fb2c97c7724f17e98974df2702931d65
#
_cell.length_a   1.000
_cell.length_b   1.000
_cell.length_c   1.000
_cell.angle_alpha   90.00
_cell.angle_beta   90.00
_cell.angle_gamma   90.00
#
_symmetry.space_group_name_H-M   'P 1'
#
loop_
_entity.id
_entity.type
_entity.pdbx_description
1 polymer ?
#
loop_
_entity_poly.entity_id
_entity_poly.type
_entity_poly.pdbx_seq_one_letter_code
_entity_poly.pdbx_strand_id
1 'polypeptide(L)'
;MGYKIAFVGNSLQAMCIFRMGVMAQLAQNGCEVVVIAPKDRDITMLRQAQIRLIPIDMDCKGMNPFKDIQLAKALKQIYKKEKLDFICQYPIKPIVYGSWAARKAKIQQISVITGLGYTFIRKGWINRVAKCLYRLSLRSAKEVWFLNQEDKTLFIEENIVAQYKTRLINGEGVDLNKYQSSVKSPACPFTFLFVGRVLWDKGVGEFVEAAKVIKKQYPEVQFKILGQLGANNPACVNSQQMNLWEQTGAVKYIGETSNVQPYMEQAHCIVLPSYREGISRVLLEAASMERPIIASNVPGCREIVVDGVTGFLCEPQSVNTLIACMMHMLSLSEETRKMFGKNARDRICQLFDEKKIIHLYQDKLNEFLSPEC
;
A
#
# COMPACT_ATOMS: atom_id res chain seq x y z
N MET A 1 31.67 -5.03 8.82
CA MET A 1 30.73 -5.23 9.95
C MET A 1 29.33 -4.96 9.44
N GLY A 2 28.39 -5.88 9.65
CA GLY A 2 27.03 -5.66 9.20
C GLY A 2 26.30 -4.70 10.13
N TYR A 3 25.63 -3.69 9.56
CA TYR A 3 24.79 -2.77 10.32
C TYR A 3 23.54 -3.45 10.85
N LYS A 4 23.05 -3.02 12.02
CA LYS A 4 21.81 -3.48 12.62
C LYS A 4 20.68 -2.49 12.35
N ILE A 5 19.73 -2.88 11.50
CA ILE A 5 18.68 -2.01 10.96
C ILE A 5 17.32 -2.46 11.46
N ALA A 6 16.55 -1.55 12.02
CA ALA A 6 15.18 -1.82 12.43
C ALA A 6 14.15 -1.27 11.44
N PHE A 7 13.17 -2.11 11.10
CA PHE A 7 11.95 -1.71 10.41
C PHE A 7 10.80 -1.69 11.43
N VAL A 8 10.28 -0.51 11.69
CA VAL A 8 9.25 -0.29 12.73
C VAL A 8 7.91 -0.01 12.09
N GLY A 9 6.94 -0.89 12.34
CA GLY A 9 5.62 -0.81 11.74
C GLY A 9 4.49 -1.04 12.73
N ASN A 10 3.29 -0.62 12.37
CA ASN A 10 2.08 -0.83 13.16
C ASN A 10 1.34 -2.15 12.85
N SER A 11 1.85 -2.95 11.92
CA SER A 11 1.33 -4.26 11.54
C SER A 11 2.44 -5.08 10.91
N LEU A 12 2.68 -6.28 11.43
CA LEU A 12 3.62 -7.23 10.84
C LEU A 12 3.15 -7.69 9.46
N GLN A 13 1.83 -7.86 9.28
CA GLN A 13 1.26 -8.19 7.99
C GLN A 13 1.63 -7.16 6.92
N ALA A 14 1.49 -5.87 7.23
CA ALA A 14 1.88 -4.80 6.32
C ALA A 14 3.39 -4.80 6.04
N MET A 15 4.23 -5.03 7.06
CA MET A 15 5.68 -5.12 6.89
C MET A 15 6.05 -6.27 5.94
N CYS A 16 5.47 -7.46 6.11
CA CYS A 16 5.72 -8.59 5.23
C CYS A 16 5.19 -8.38 3.80
N ILE A 17 4.03 -7.76 3.63
CA ILE A 17 3.44 -7.55 2.30
C ILE A 17 4.24 -6.52 1.49
N PHE A 18 4.65 -5.41 2.11
CA PHE A 18 5.19 -4.27 1.38
C PHE A 18 6.72 -4.14 1.43
N ARG A 19 7.41 -4.76 2.41
CA ARG A 19 8.83 -4.49 2.67
C ARG A 19 9.70 -5.73 2.75
N MET A 20 9.09 -6.90 2.49
CA MET A 20 9.82 -8.17 2.62
C MET A 20 11.02 -8.22 1.68
N GLY A 21 10.90 -7.77 0.43
CA GLY A 21 11.98 -7.76 -0.53
C GLY A 21 13.16 -6.88 -0.08
N VAL A 22 12.88 -5.66 0.38
CA VAL A 22 13.92 -4.76 0.92
C VAL A 22 14.60 -5.37 2.14
N MET A 23 13.82 -5.86 3.11
CA MET A 23 14.35 -6.44 4.33
C MET A 23 15.20 -7.70 4.06
N ALA A 24 14.72 -8.58 3.19
CA ALA A 24 15.42 -9.80 2.83
C ALA A 24 16.74 -9.50 2.10
N GLN A 25 16.72 -8.55 1.17
CA GLN A 25 17.93 -8.17 0.44
C GLN A 25 18.98 -7.52 1.36
N LEU A 26 18.56 -6.68 2.31
CA LEU A 26 19.49 -6.12 3.30
C LEU A 26 20.08 -7.20 4.20
N ALA A 27 19.29 -8.19 4.61
CA ALA A 27 19.78 -9.34 5.39
C ALA A 27 20.79 -10.17 4.57
N GLN A 28 20.51 -10.46 3.30
CA GLN A 28 21.43 -11.14 2.39
C GLN A 28 22.76 -10.38 2.19
N ASN A 29 22.71 -9.06 2.24
CA ASN A 29 23.89 -8.19 2.15
C ASN A 29 24.65 -8.04 3.49
N GLY A 30 24.32 -8.87 4.47
CA GLY A 30 25.04 -8.95 5.75
C GLY A 30 24.58 -7.97 6.83
N CYS A 31 23.44 -7.29 6.65
CA CYS A 31 22.83 -6.50 7.71
C CYS A 31 22.06 -7.38 8.70
N GLU A 32 22.14 -7.11 10.00
CA GLU A 32 21.21 -7.66 10.97
C GLU A 32 19.88 -6.88 10.88
N VAL A 33 18.86 -7.48 10.26
CA VAL A 33 17.55 -6.85 10.10
C VAL A 33 16.61 -7.29 11.20
N VAL A 34 15.97 -6.34 11.88
CA VAL A 34 14.94 -6.60 12.88
C VAL A 34 13.64 -5.88 12.52
N VAL A 35 12.51 -6.54 12.72
CA VAL A 35 11.19 -5.95 12.59
C VAL A 35 10.62 -5.69 13.99
N ILE A 36 10.17 -4.47 14.24
CA ILE A 36 9.50 -4.08 15.49
C ILE A 36 8.05 -3.77 15.15
N ALA A 37 7.14 -4.68 15.47
CA ALA A 37 5.73 -4.58 15.11
C ALA A 37 4.86 -5.46 16.03
N PRO A 38 3.53 -5.24 16.09
CA PRO A 38 2.60 -6.21 16.69
C PRO A 38 2.70 -7.55 15.97
N LYS A 39 2.58 -8.67 16.72
CA LYS A 39 2.56 -10.03 16.15
C LYS A 39 1.13 -10.36 15.68
N ASP A 40 0.72 -9.81 14.56
CA ASP A 40 -0.62 -9.94 13.97
C ASP A 40 -0.71 -11.01 12.85
N ARG A 41 0.40 -11.75 12.60
CA ARG A 41 0.45 -12.86 11.63
C ARG A 41 1.56 -13.85 11.94
N ASP A 42 1.61 -14.93 11.15
CA ASP A 42 2.71 -15.90 11.17
C ASP A 42 4.06 -15.28 10.75
N ILE A 43 5.14 -15.75 11.36
CA ILE A 43 6.51 -15.23 11.20
C ILE A 43 7.40 -16.11 10.32
N THR A 44 6.84 -17.13 9.66
CA THR A 44 7.61 -18.10 8.86
C THR A 44 8.44 -17.40 7.78
N MET A 45 7.86 -16.43 7.08
CA MET A 45 8.59 -15.67 6.05
C MET A 45 9.78 -14.89 6.61
N LEU A 46 9.65 -14.30 7.80
CA LEU A 46 10.76 -13.60 8.46
C LEU A 46 11.88 -14.57 8.85
N ARG A 47 11.51 -15.74 9.41
CA ARG A 47 12.47 -16.76 9.79
C ARG A 47 13.26 -17.30 8.59
N GLN A 48 12.60 -17.56 7.47
CA GLN A 48 13.24 -17.97 6.23
C GLN A 48 14.25 -16.95 5.70
N ALA A 49 13.96 -15.67 5.89
CA ALA A 49 14.86 -14.58 5.50
C ALA A 49 15.85 -14.17 6.60
N GLN A 50 15.95 -14.94 7.71
CA GLN A 50 16.81 -14.65 8.87
C GLN A 50 16.55 -13.28 9.52
N ILE A 51 15.31 -12.80 9.46
CA ILE A 51 14.85 -11.54 10.04
C ILE A 51 14.18 -11.81 11.38
N ARG A 52 14.61 -11.09 12.42
CA ARG A 52 14.07 -11.26 13.76
C ARG A 52 12.90 -10.32 14.03
N LEU A 53 11.78 -10.85 14.55
CA LEU A 53 10.68 -10.04 15.07
C LEU A 53 10.94 -9.69 16.54
N ILE A 54 10.78 -8.43 16.87
CA ILE A 54 10.65 -7.91 18.25
C ILE A 54 9.20 -7.48 18.41
N PRO A 55 8.37 -8.27 19.08
CA PRO A 55 6.96 -7.95 19.25
C PRO A 55 6.80 -6.74 20.17
N ILE A 56 5.90 -5.83 19.80
CA ILE A 56 5.52 -4.67 20.61
C ILE A 56 4.01 -4.51 20.54
N ASP A 57 3.40 -4.25 21.71
CA ASP A 57 1.98 -3.91 21.73
C ASP A 57 1.77 -2.47 21.25
N MET A 58 0.91 -2.31 20.24
CA MET A 58 0.62 -1.03 19.61
C MET A 58 -0.86 -0.94 19.24
N ASP A 59 -1.57 -0.06 19.90
CA ASP A 59 -2.94 0.28 19.51
C ASP A 59 -2.95 1.18 18.27
N CYS A 60 -3.06 0.57 17.09
CA CYS A 60 -2.90 1.26 15.81
C CYS A 60 -3.99 2.31 15.51
N LYS A 61 -5.13 2.24 16.18
CA LYS A 61 -6.30 3.11 15.94
C LYS A 61 -6.68 4.01 17.10
N GLY A 62 -6.28 3.65 18.33
CA GLY A 62 -6.60 4.39 19.52
C GLY A 62 -5.85 5.74 19.61
N MET A 63 -6.46 6.71 20.25
CA MET A 63 -5.88 8.03 20.56
C MET A 63 -5.69 8.21 22.08
N ASN A 64 -5.31 7.16 22.78
CA ASN A 64 -5.09 7.21 24.21
C ASN A 64 -3.67 7.71 24.53
N PRO A 65 -3.48 8.92 25.09
CA PRO A 65 -2.16 9.49 25.34
C PRO A 65 -1.30 8.66 26.28
N PHE A 66 -1.90 7.97 27.26
CA PHE A 66 -1.16 7.13 28.21
C PHE A 66 -0.55 5.91 27.50
N LYS A 67 -1.33 5.22 26.65
CA LYS A 67 -0.83 4.11 25.83
C LYS A 67 0.27 4.58 24.86
N ASP A 68 0.12 5.76 24.32
CA ASP A 68 1.08 6.34 23.37
C ASP A 68 2.40 6.71 24.05
N ILE A 69 2.36 7.22 25.28
CA ILE A 69 3.56 7.45 26.10
C ILE A 69 4.24 6.13 26.48
N GLN A 70 3.46 5.09 26.83
CA GLN A 70 3.99 3.75 27.11
C GLN A 70 4.69 3.17 25.85
N LEU A 71 4.07 3.29 24.68
CA LEU A 71 4.67 2.90 23.40
C LEU A 71 6.00 3.62 23.15
N ALA A 72 6.05 4.94 23.33
CA ALA A 72 7.27 5.71 23.15
C ALA A 72 8.41 5.26 24.11
N LYS A 73 8.07 4.96 25.39
CA LYS A 73 9.03 4.42 26.35
C LYS A 73 9.51 3.02 25.96
N ALA A 74 8.60 2.14 25.54
CA ALA A 74 8.92 0.79 25.11
C ALA A 74 9.84 0.79 23.87
N LEU A 75 9.53 1.60 22.87
CA LEU A 75 10.39 1.77 21.69
C LEU A 75 11.78 2.27 22.09
N LYS A 76 11.87 3.27 22.98
CA LYS A 76 13.17 3.75 23.46
C LYS A 76 13.99 2.65 24.15
N GLN A 77 13.35 1.82 24.98
CA GLN A 77 14.03 0.69 25.64
C GLN A 77 14.53 -0.34 24.64
N ILE A 78 13.68 -0.72 23.65
CA ILE A 78 14.05 -1.64 22.57
C ILE A 78 15.24 -1.08 21.78
N TYR A 79 15.18 0.17 21.32
CA TYR A 79 16.23 0.80 20.52
C TYR A 79 17.58 0.80 21.23
N LYS A 80 17.60 1.11 22.54
CA LYS A 80 18.82 1.07 23.35
C LYS A 80 19.33 -0.35 23.57
N LYS A 81 18.43 -1.29 23.92
CA LYS A 81 18.80 -2.68 24.18
C LYS A 81 19.38 -3.34 22.93
N GLU A 82 18.77 -3.08 21.78
CA GLU A 82 19.16 -3.68 20.51
C GLU A 82 20.40 -3.04 19.88
N LYS A 83 20.86 -1.89 20.37
CA LYS A 83 22.02 -1.16 19.82
C LYS A 83 21.89 -0.96 18.30
N LEU A 84 20.73 -0.42 17.86
CA LEU A 84 20.43 -0.20 16.45
C LEU A 84 21.32 0.88 15.86
N ASP A 85 21.77 0.67 14.63
CA ASP A 85 22.52 1.68 13.86
C ASP A 85 21.55 2.59 13.08
N PHE A 86 20.44 2.03 12.57
CA PHE A 86 19.49 2.78 11.77
C PHE A 86 18.04 2.30 11.95
N ILE A 87 17.08 3.21 11.73
CA ILE A 87 15.65 2.89 11.88
C ILE A 87 14.85 3.42 10.68
N CYS A 88 14.04 2.52 10.08
CA CYS A 88 13.02 2.85 9.07
C CYS A 88 11.64 2.77 9.72
N GLN A 89 10.84 3.84 9.67
CA GLN A 89 9.57 3.94 10.40
C GLN A 89 8.36 4.09 9.49
N TYR A 90 7.29 3.33 9.78
CA TYR A 90 6.03 3.23 9.03
C TYR A 90 4.84 2.96 9.96
N PRO A 91 3.67 3.44 9.77
CA PRO A 91 3.21 4.77 9.38
C PRO A 91 3.17 5.73 10.59
N ILE A 92 2.03 6.39 10.88
CA ILE A 92 1.95 7.53 11.81
C ILE A 92 2.47 7.25 13.23
N LYS A 93 2.01 6.17 13.93
CA LYS A 93 2.42 5.94 15.33
C LYS A 93 3.89 5.58 15.47
N PRO A 94 4.46 4.64 14.69
CA PRO A 94 5.91 4.45 14.65
C PRO A 94 6.68 5.73 14.33
N ILE A 95 6.22 6.52 13.35
CA ILE A 95 6.89 7.78 12.98
C ILE A 95 6.86 8.76 14.16
N VAL A 96 5.71 8.99 14.79
CA VAL A 96 5.59 9.98 15.87
C VAL A 96 6.37 9.53 17.11
N TYR A 97 6.08 8.37 17.63
CA TYR A 97 6.63 7.91 18.93
C TYR A 97 8.01 7.27 18.77
N GLY A 98 8.25 6.61 17.64
CA GLY A 98 9.55 6.04 17.31
C GLY A 98 10.59 7.12 17.00
N SER A 99 10.23 8.23 16.31
CA SER A 99 11.17 9.34 16.10
C SER A 99 11.59 10.00 17.39
N TRP A 100 10.64 10.15 18.34
CA TRP A 100 10.99 10.64 19.68
C TRP A 100 11.96 9.67 20.39
N ALA A 101 11.69 8.37 20.32
CA ALA A 101 12.53 7.33 20.90
C ALA A 101 13.93 7.29 20.25
N ALA A 102 14.02 7.36 18.92
CA ALA A 102 15.27 7.37 18.14
C ALA A 102 16.13 8.59 18.49
N ARG A 103 15.51 9.79 18.59
CA ARG A 103 16.22 11.00 19.01
C ARG A 103 16.81 10.85 20.41
N LYS A 104 16.04 10.27 21.36
CA LYS A 104 16.53 10.02 22.74
C LYS A 104 17.60 8.93 22.81
N ALA A 105 17.61 8.02 21.86
CA ALA A 105 18.65 6.97 21.73
C ALA A 105 19.83 7.41 20.85
N LYS A 106 19.77 8.60 20.20
CA LYS A 106 20.76 9.15 19.26
C LYS A 106 20.96 8.23 18.02
N ILE A 107 19.89 7.60 17.54
CA ILE A 107 19.93 6.72 16.37
C ILE A 107 19.37 7.47 15.16
N GLN A 108 20.04 7.32 14.01
CA GLN A 108 19.61 7.90 12.75
C GLN A 108 18.36 7.17 12.21
N GLN A 109 17.51 7.90 11.48
CA GLN A 109 16.25 7.33 10.99
C GLN A 109 15.75 8.00 9.72
N ILE A 110 14.97 7.23 8.96
CA ILE A 110 14.06 7.73 7.93
C ILE A 110 12.61 7.48 8.35
N SER A 111 11.71 8.33 7.85
CA SER A 111 10.27 8.19 8.05
C SER A 111 9.58 8.07 6.70
N VAL A 112 8.81 7.00 6.49
CA VAL A 112 8.11 6.75 5.23
C VAL A 112 6.62 6.97 5.42
N ILE A 113 6.09 8.00 4.75
CA ILE A 113 4.66 8.35 4.74
C ILE A 113 3.97 7.48 3.69
N THR A 114 3.30 6.44 4.15
CA THR A 114 2.66 5.43 3.28
C THR A 114 1.24 5.79 2.85
N GLY A 115 0.84 7.03 3.07
CA GLY A 115 -0.47 7.59 2.84
C GLY A 115 -1.00 8.28 4.10
N LEU A 116 -1.82 9.30 3.92
CA LEU A 116 -2.23 10.17 5.03
C LEU A 116 -3.40 9.63 5.85
N GLY A 117 -4.07 8.59 5.34
CA GLY A 117 -5.18 7.96 6.03
C GLY A 117 -6.34 8.92 6.35
N TYR A 118 -7.27 8.41 7.14
CA TYR A 118 -8.52 9.12 7.47
C TYR A 118 -8.32 10.44 8.25
N THR A 119 -7.23 10.54 9.00
CA THR A 119 -6.90 11.69 9.87
C THR A 119 -6.67 12.98 9.08
N PHE A 120 -6.20 12.88 7.83
CA PHE A 120 -5.95 14.05 6.98
C PHE A 120 -7.11 14.39 6.04
N ILE A 121 -8.04 13.45 5.82
CA ILE A 121 -9.22 13.66 4.98
C ILE A 121 -10.24 14.57 5.68
N ARG A 122 -10.40 14.43 6.99
CA ARG A 122 -11.35 15.25 7.77
C ARG A 122 -10.67 16.48 8.36
N LYS A 123 -11.18 17.67 8.00
CA LYS A 123 -10.79 18.92 8.66
C LYS A 123 -11.32 18.92 10.10
N GLY A 124 -10.45 19.23 11.07
CA GLY A 124 -10.84 19.30 12.48
C GLY A 124 -9.64 19.38 13.43
N TRP A 125 -9.91 19.41 14.74
CA TRP A 125 -8.86 19.50 15.76
C TRP A 125 -7.90 18.31 15.75
N ILE A 126 -8.40 17.11 15.43
CA ILE A 126 -7.58 15.88 15.29
C ILE A 126 -6.51 16.04 14.20
N ASN A 127 -6.90 16.61 13.06
CA ASN A 127 -5.98 16.90 11.95
C ASN A 127 -4.89 17.88 12.40
N ARG A 128 -5.25 18.94 13.14
CA ARG A 128 -4.26 19.92 13.67
C ARG A 128 -3.28 19.26 14.62
N VAL A 129 -3.75 18.41 15.52
CA VAL A 129 -2.90 17.66 16.45
C VAL A 129 -1.96 16.72 15.70
N ALA A 130 -2.47 15.96 14.73
CA ALA A 130 -1.66 15.08 13.90
C ALA A 130 -0.55 15.83 13.13
N LYS A 131 -0.87 16.98 12.52
CA LYS A 131 0.11 17.86 11.86
C LYS A 131 1.19 18.35 12.83
N CYS A 132 0.81 18.76 14.04
CA CYS A 132 1.75 19.19 15.06
C CYS A 132 2.68 18.04 15.49
N LEU A 133 2.13 16.86 15.74
CA LEU A 133 2.92 15.66 16.08
C LEU A 133 3.90 15.27 14.98
N TYR A 134 3.46 15.26 13.72
CA TYR A 134 4.35 15.02 12.59
C TYR A 134 5.45 16.07 12.51
N ARG A 135 5.12 17.36 12.60
CA ARG A 135 6.11 18.45 12.55
C ARG A 135 7.21 18.29 13.60
N LEU A 136 6.84 17.94 14.83
CA LEU A 136 7.80 17.73 15.92
C LEU A 136 8.65 16.46 15.71
N SER A 137 8.05 15.41 15.20
CA SER A 137 8.70 14.10 15.04
C SER A 137 9.66 14.08 13.85
N LEU A 138 9.25 14.64 12.71
CA LEU A 138 10.02 14.62 11.48
C LEU A 138 11.27 15.53 11.52
N ARG A 139 11.37 16.43 12.50
CA ARG A 139 12.58 17.25 12.69
C ARG A 139 13.86 16.42 12.85
N SER A 140 13.77 15.25 13.48
CA SER A 140 14.91 14.37 13.76
C SER A 140 15.16 13.34 12.64
N ALA A 141 14.28 13.22 11.65
CA ALA A 141 14.51 12.33 10.52
C ALA A 141 15.62 12.88 9.60
N LYS A 142 16.48 11.99 9.10
CA LYS A 142 17.45 12.32 8.04
C LYS A 142 16.72 12.68 6.75
N GLU A 143 15.80 11.80 6.33
CA GLU A 143 14.89 12.03 5.21
C GLU A 143 13.45 11.60 5.58
N VAL A 144 12.48 12.20 4.89
CA VAL A 144 11.06 11.84 4.92
C VAL A 144 10.64 11.44 3.51
N TRP A 145 10.23 10.19 3.35
CA TRP A 145 9.87 9.63 2.05
C TRP A 145 8.37 9.59 1.87
N PHE A 146 7.92 9.95 0.69
CA PHE A 146 6.52 9.98 0.29
C PHE A 146 6.30 9.06 -0.90
N LEU A 147 5.13 8.42 -0.95
CA LEU A 147 4.78 7.48 -2.02
C LEU A 147 4.09 8.18 -3.21
N ASN A 148 3.58 9.40 -3.02
CA ASN A 148 2.96 10.20 -4.07
C ASN A 148 3.29 11.69 -3.89
N GLN A 149 3.20 12.43 -4.99
CA GLN A 149 3.56 13.85 -5.02
C GLN A 149 2.59 14.72 -4.20
N GLU A 150 1.30 14.37 -4.15
CA GLU A 150 0.29 15.15 -3.46
C GLU A 150 0.51 15.18 -1.95
N ASP A 151 0.78 14.02 -1.34
CA ASP A 151 1.10 13.92 0.08
C ASP A 151 2.41 14.68 0.42
N LYS A 152 3.42 14.60 -0.46
CA LYS A 152 4.68 15.35 -0.32
C LYS A 152 4.43 16.85 -0.36
N THR A 153 3.70 17.34 -1.36
CA THR A 153 3.38 18.76 -1.53
C THR A 153 2.60 19.29 -0.32
N LEU A 154 1.58 18.55 0.13
CA LEU A 154 0.80 18.92 1.30
C LEU A 154 1.67 19.10 2.56
N PHE A 155 2.64 18.20 2.79
CA PHE A 155 3.51 18.29 3.97
C PHE A 155 4.46 19.49 3.90
N ILE A 156 4.92 19.87 2.70
CA ILE A 156 5.78 21.03 2.49
C ILE A 156 4.97 22.33 2.68
N GLU A 157 3.82 22.46 2.00
CA GLU A 157 2.96 23.64 2.06
C GLU A 157 2.43 23.93 3.47
N GLU A 158 2.08 22.88 4.20
CA GLU A 158 1.65 22.96 5.60
C GLU A 158 2.82 23.16 6.60
N ASN A 159 4.06 23.32 6.10
CA ASN A 159 5.27 23.46 6.92
C ASN A 159 5.45 22.32 7.95
N ILE A 160 5.04 21.10 7.60
CA ILE A 160 5.24 19.91 8.45
C ILE A 160 6.67 19.40 8.32
N VAL A 161 7.25 19.47 7.13
CA VAL A 161 8.61 19.06 6.83
C VAL A 161 9.27 20.04 5.86
N ALA A 162 10.57 20.28 6.01
CA ALA A 162 11.34 21.11 5.09
C ALA A 162 11.58 20.36 3.77
N GLN A 163 11.45 21.04 2.64
CA GLN A 163 11.56 20.48 1.30
C GLN A 163 12.85 19.66 1.09
N TYR A 164 13.99 20.15 1.56
CA TYR A 164 15.30 19.48 1.40
C TYR A 164 15.39 18.12 2.10
N LYS A 165 14.51 17.84 3.07
CA LYS A 165 14.41 16.53 3.74
C LYS A 165 13.46 15.56 3.03
N THR A 166 12.74 16.02 2.02
CA THR A 166 11.70 15.20 1.40
C THR A 166 12.20 14.45 0.18
N ARG A 167 11.78 13.19 0.05
CA ARG A 167 12.02 12.37 -1.12
C ARG A 167 10.72 11.78 -1.62
N LEU A 168 10.49 11.83 -2.93
CA LEU A 168 9.44 11.05 -3.56
C LEU A 168 10.03 9.68 -3.94
N ILE A 169 9.35 8.62 -3.56
CA ILE A 169 9.67 7.25 -3.99
C ILE A 169 8.45 6.64 -4.68
N ASN A 170 8.70 5.74 -5.63
CA ASN A 170 7.62 5.10 -6.40
C ASN A 170 7.04 3.90 -5.63
N GLY A 171 6.46 4.16 -4.46
CA GLY A 171 5.96 3.13 -3.57
C GLY A 171 7.06 2.24 -3.01
N GLU A 172 6.68 1.03 -2.63
CA GLU A 172 7.60 -0.03 -2.18
C GLU A 172 7.99 -0.98 -3.34
N GLY A 173 7.55 -0.66 -4.55
CA GLY A 173 7.77 -1.48 -5.73
C GLY A 173 6.93 -2.75 -5.78
N VAL A 174 7.12 -3.52 -6.83
CA VAL A 174 6.54 -4.85 -7.02
C VAL A 174 7.58 -5.82 -7.57
N ASP A 175 7.54 -7.07 -7.10
CA ASP A 175 8.40 -8.14 -7.60
C ASP A 175 7.91 -8.61 -8.98
N LEU A 176 8.62 -8.16 -10.02
CA LEU A 176 8.30 -8.49 -11.42
C LEU A 176 8.52 -9.97 -11.77
N ASN A 177 9.34 -10.70 -10.98
CA ASN A 177 9.55 -12.13 -11.18
C ASN A 177 8.40 -12.95 -10.60
N LYS A 178 7.82 -12.47 -9.51
CA LYS A 178 6.65 -13.08 -8.90
C LYS A 178 5.38 -12.81 -9.71
N TYR A 179 5.16 -11.57 -10.13
CA TYR A 179 3.97 -11.14 -10.86
C TYR A 179 4.28 -11.04 -12.35
N GLN A 180 4.37 -12.20 -13.00
CA GLN A 180 4.64 -12.30 -14.44
C GLN A 180 3.35 -12.26 -15.24
N SER A 181 3.46 -11.81 -16.49
CA SER A 181 2.38 -11.89 -17.46
C SER A 181 2.05 -13.35 -17.77
N SER A 182 0.77 -13.68 -17.80
CA SER A 182 0.29 -14.94 -18.37
C SER A 182 0.17 -14.82 -19.89
N VAL A 183 0.79 -15.72 -20.64
CA VAL A 183 0.68 -15.78 -22.10
C VAL A 183 -0.76 -16.04 -22.56
N LYS A 184 -1.60 -16.62 -21.70
CA LYS A 184 -2.98 -16.97 -22.03
C LYS A 184 -3.93 -15.81 -21.74
N SER A 185 -4.74 -15.46 -22.74
CA SER A 185 -5.91 -14.61 -22.51
C SER A 185 -6.86 -15.29 -21.52
N PRO A 186 -7.52 -14.53 -20.64
CA PRO A 186 -8.56 -15.09 -19.79
C PRO A 186 -9.64 -15.76 -20.61
N ALA A 187 -10.18 -16.87 -20.09
CA ALA A 187 -11.29 -17.56 -20.76
C ALA A 187 -12.60 -16.74 -20.61
N CYS A 188 -13.48 -16.80 -21.61
CA CYS A 188 -14.84 -16.28 -21.50
C CYS A 188 -15.61 -16.96 -20.36
N PRO A 189 -16.54 -16.24 -19.69
CA PRO A 189 -17.03 -14.89 -19.98
C PRO A 189 -16.14 -13.77 -19.46
N PHE A 190 -16.34 -12.55 -20.00
CA PHE A 190 -15.60 -11.37 -19.56
C PHE A 190 -15.76 -11.14 -18.06
N THR A 191 -14.65 -10.98 -17.35
CA THR A 191 -14.63 -10.89 -15.90
C THR A 191 -13.95 -9.59 -15.45
N PHE A 192 -14.72 -8.76 -14.74
CA PHE A 192 -14.18 -7.69 -13.89
C PHE A 192 -13.89 -8.25 -12.50
N LEU A 193 -12.69 -7.96 -11.99
CA LEU A 193 -12.28 -8.41 -10.66
C LEU A 193 -11.90 -7.22 -9.78
N PHE A 194 -12.65 -7.06 -8.69
CA PHE A 194 -12.25 -6.20 -7.57
C PHE A 194 -11.32 -7.00 -6.66
N VAL A 195 -10.14 -6.43 -6.35
CA VAL A 195 -9.19 -7.04 -5.40
C VAL A 195 -8.82 -6.05 -4.32
N GLY A 196 -8.97 -6.43 -3.06
CA GLY A 196 -8.61 -5.59 -1.92
C GLY A 196 -9.44 -5.89 -0.68
N ARG A 197 -9.09 -5.26 0.44
CA ARG A 197 -9.95 -5.35 1.63
C ARG A 197 -11.35 -4.84 1.27
N VAL A 198 -12.39 -5.58 1.66
CA VAL A 198 -13.78 -5.24 1.34
C VAL A 198 -14.25 -4.11 2.25
N LEU A 199 -13.87 -2.88 1.89
CA LEU A 199 -14.14 -1.65 2.62
C LEU A 199 -14.91 -0.67 1.73
N TRP A 200 -15.79 0.12 2.32
CA TRP A 200 -16.52 1.18 1.60
C TRP A 200 -15.59 2.19 0.95
N ASP A 201 -14.50 2.58 1.63
CA ASP A 201 -13.50 3.51 1.11
C ASP A 201 -12.61 2.93 -0.01
N LYS A 202 -12.72 1.63 -0.30
CA LYS A 202 -12.15 0.99 -1.48
C LYS A 202 -13.09 0.99 -2.71
N GLY A 203 -14.28 1.57 -2.55
CA GLY A 203 -15.24 1.71 -3.63
C GLY A 203 -15.96 0.41 -4.00
N VAL A 204 -16.01 -0.56 -3.08
CA VAL A 204 -16.72 -1.83 -3.37
C VAL A 204 -18.23 -1.62 -3.58
N GLY A 205 -18.82 -0.61 -2.93
CA GLY A 205 -20.22 -0.24 -3.14
C GLY A 205 -20.47 0.23 -4.58
N GLU A 206 -19.61 1.13 -5.07
CA GLU A 206 -19.66 1.63 -6.46
C GLU A 206 -19.45 0.50 -7.47
N PHE A 207 -18.54 -0.44 -7.17
CA PHE A 207 -18.33 -1.63 -8.01
C PHE A 207 -19.60 -2.49 -8.12
N VAL A 208 -20.29 -2.73 -7.00
CA VAL A 208 -21.54 -3.52 -6.97
C VAL A 208 -22.67 -2.80 -7.70
N GLU A 209 -22.85 -1.50 -7.48
CA GLU A 209 -23.89 -0.73 -8.18
C GLU A 209 -23.62 -0.67 -9.70
N ALA A 210 -22.37 -0.51 -10.12
CA ALA A 210 -21.99 -0.59 -11.52
C ALA A 210 -22.29 -1.98 -12.11
N ALA A 211 -21.99 -3.06 -11.36
CA ALA A 211 -22.28 -4.43 -11.78
C ALA A 211 -23.77 -4.67 -12.01
N LYS A 212 -24.63 -4.16 -11.12
CA LYS A 212 -26.10 -4.26 -11.25
C LYS A 212 -26.61 -3.63 -12.55
N VAL A 213 -26.03 -2.48 -12.93
CA VAL A 213 -26.45 -1.77 -14.14
C VAL A 213 -25.95 -2.51 -15.38
N ILE A 214 -24.68 -2.89 -15.42
CA ILE A 214 -24.05 -3.52 -16.59
C ILE A 214 -24.65 -4.90 -16.87
N LYS A 215 -24.94 -5.71 -15.84
CA LYS A 215 -25.54 -7.03 -16.02
C LYS A 215 -26.94 -7.02 -16.63
N LYS A 216 -27.69 -5.92 -16.54
CA LYS A 216 -28.98 -5.79 -17.25
C LYS A 216 -28.80 -5.80 -18.77
N GLN A 217 -27.68 -5.27 -19.27
CA GLN A 217 -27.37 -5.18 -20.71
C GLN A 217 -26.46 -6.32 -21.17
N TYR A 218 -25.57 -6.81 -20.29
CA TYR A 218 -24.57 -7.86 -20.54
C TYR A 218 -24.65 -8.94 -19.45
N PRO A 219 -25.67 -9.82 -19.46
CA PRO A 219 -25.91 -10.80 -18.39
C PRO A 219 -24.76 -11.80 -18.19
N GLU A 220 -24.00 -12.09 -19.26
CA GLU A 220 -22.86 -13.01 -19.27
C GLU A 220 -21.61 -12.46 -18.56
N VAL A 221 -21.46 -11.14 -18.46
CA VAL A 221 -20.29 -10.50 -17.82
C VAL A 221 -20.24 -10.86 -16.34
N GLN A 222 -19.09 -11.26 -15.85
CA GLN A 222 -18.88 -11.61 -14.45
C GLN A 222 -18.24 -10.48 -13.67
N PHE A 223 -18.72 -10.28 -12.44
CA PHE A 223 -18.17 -9.34 -11.48
C PHE A 223 -17.80 -10.11 -10.22
N LYS A 224 -16.49 -10.16 -9.91
CA LYS A 224 -15.97 -10.93 -8.79
C LYS A 224 -15.34 -10.00 -7.76
N ILE A 225 -15.50 -10.32 -6.48
CA ILE A 225 -14.90 -9.59 -5.35
C ILE A 225 -13.97 -10.54 -4.60
N LEU A 226 -12.68 -10.19 -4.52
CA LEU A 226 -11.65 -10.94 -3.80
C LEU A 226 -11.04 -10.07 -2.72
N GLY A 227 -11.09 -10.51 -1.48
CA GLY A 227 -10.41 -9.87 -0.37
C GLY A 227 -11.06 -10.03 0.97
N GLN A 228 -10.39 -9.57 1.99
CA GLN A 228 -10.81 -9.73 3.37
C GLN A 228 -12.11 -9.00 3.66
N LEU A 229 -13.09 -9.77 4.16
CA LEU A 229 -14.37 -9.30 4.68
C LEU A 229 -14.29 -9.26 6.21
N GLY A 230 -15.05 -8.36 6.84
CA GLY A 230 -15.15 -8.33 8.31
C GLY A 230 -13.88 -7.85 9.03
N ALA A 231 -12.98 -7.15 8.36
CA ALA A 231 -11.81 -6.57 9.00
C ALA A 231 -12.21 -5.61 10.14
N ASN A 232 -11.40 -5.53 11.19
CA ASN A 232 -11.63 -4.58 12.30
C ASN A 232 -11.37 -3.13 11.84
N ASN A 233 -12.29 -2.62 10.98
CA ASN A 233 -12.26 -1.28 10.39
C ASN A 233 -13.68 -0.72 10.32
N PRO A 234 -13.93 0.53 10.76
CA PRO A 234 -15.27 1.14 10.68
C PRO A 234 -15.86 1.21 9.26
N ALA A 235 -15.00 1.25 8.23
CA ALA A 235 -15.41 1.23 6.83
C ALA A 235 -15.59 -0.19 6.27
N CYS A 236 -15.56 -1.23 7.11
CA CYS A 236 -15.68 -2.60 6.64
C CYS A 236 -17.12 -2.93 6.24
N VAL A 237 -17.26 -3.59 5.11
CA VAL A 237 -18.52 -4.26 4.71
C VAL A 237 -18.66 -5.53 5.55
N ASN A 238 -19.82 -5.71 6.15
CA ASN A 238 -20.13 -6.92 6.91
C ASN A 238 -20.65 -8.07 6.02
N SER A 239 -20.64 -9.28 6.56
CA SER A 239 -21.09 -10.47 5.83
C SER A 239 -22.56 -10.40 5.40
N GLN A 240 -23.42 -9.76 6.19
CA GLN A 240 -24.84 -9.60 5.87
C GLN A 240 -25.01 -8.74 4.60
N GLN A 241 -24.28 -7.64 4.50
CA GLN A 241 -24.28 -6.78 3.32
C GLN A 241 -23.73 -7.49 2.08
N MET A 242 -22.67 -8.27 2.24
CA MET A 242 -22.12 -9.07 1.14
C MET A 242 -23.14 -10.11 0.64
N ASN A 243 -23.79 -10.84 1.53
CA ASN A 243 -24.82 -11.80 1.18
C ASN A 243 -25.99 -11.14 0.42
N LEU A 244 -26.43 -9.95 0.85
CA LEU A 244 -27.44 -9.18 0.13
C LEU A 244 -27.00 -8.83 -1.30
N TRP A 245 -25.74 -8.45 -1.50
CA TRP A 245 -25.22 -8.18 -2.82
C TRP A 245 -25.16 -9.42 -3.71
N GLU A 246 -24.72 -10.55 -3.18
CA GLU A 246 -24.69 -11.82 -3.93
C GLU A 246 -26.09 -12.30 -4.31
N GLN A 247 -27.09 -12.12 -3.44
CA GLN A 247 -28.50 -12.46 -3.73
C GLN A 247 -29.07 -11.67 -4.92
N THR A 248 -28.53 -10.49 -5.23
CA THR A 248 -28.90 -9.76 -6.47
C THR A 248 -28.43 -10.44 -7.74
N GLY A 249 -27.52 -11.41 -7.67
CA GLY A 249 -26.86 -12.04 -8.81
C GLY A 249 -25.87 -11.12 -9.54
N ALA A 250 -25.67 -9.88 -9.08
CA ALA A 250 -24.80 -8.92 -9.75
C ALA A 250 -23.32 -9.21 -9.55
N VAL A 251 -22.92 -9.66 -8.37
CA VAL A 251 -21.53 -9.94 -8.01
C VAL A 251 -21.37 -11.30 -7.38
N LYS A 252 -20.16 -11.85 -7.40
CA LYS A 252 -19.76 -13.06 -6.69
C LYS A 252 -18.59 -12.74 -5.77
N TYR A 253 -18.77 -12.98 -4.47
CA TYR A 253 -17.67 -12.94 -3.51
C TYR A 253 -16.90 -14.27 -3.56
N ILE A 254 -15.59 -14.21 -3.76
CA ILE A 254 -14.75 -15.40 -3.92
C ILE A 254 -13.77 -15.60 -2.75
N GLY A 255 -14.01 -14.89 -1.63
CA GLY A 255 -13.25 -15.06 -0.40
C GLY A 255 -12.00 -14.19 -0.31
N GLU A 256 -11.11 -14.57 0.60
CA GLU A 256 -9.79 -13.93 0.75
C GLU A 256 -8.67 -14.95 0.47
N THR A 257 -7.54 -14.46 -0.01
CA THR A 257 -6.37 -15.28 -0.27
C THR A 257 -5.08 -14.49 -0.06
N SER A 258 -4.01 -15.19 0.30
CA SER A 258 -2.66 -14.65 0.28
C SER A 258 -2.01 -14.69 -1.10
N ASN A 259 -2.56 -15.45 -2.05
CA ASN A 259 -2.10 -15.55 -3.43
C ASN A 259 -3.18 -15.10 -4.41
N VAL A 260 -3.10 -13.83 -4.84
CA VAL A 260 -4.07 -13.22 -5.76
C VAL A 260 -3.82 -13.54 -7.23
N GLN A 261 -2.63 -14.04 -7.58
CA GLN A 261 -2.21 -14.25 -8.97
C GLN A 261 -3.18 -15.12 -9.79
N PRO A 262 -3.63 -16.32 -9.34
CA PRO A 262 -4.51 -17.15 -10.15
C PRO A 262 -5.84 -16.49 -10.50
N TYR A 263 -6.31 -15.61 -9.61
CA TYR A 263 -7.55 -14.85 -9.81
C TYR A 263 -7.36 -13.68 -10.77
N MET A 264 -6.23 -12.99 -10.67
CA MET A 264 -5.86 -11.91 -11.60
C MET A 264 -5.62 -12.47 -13.02
N GLU A 265 -5.03 -13.65 -13.15
CA GLU A 265 -4.82 -14.34 -14.43
C GLU A 265 -6.13 -14.63 -15.15
N GLN A 266 -7.18 -14.96 -14.41
CA GLN A 266 -8.51 -15.24 -14.94
C GLN A 266 -9.37 -13.99 -15.17
N ALA A 267 -8.90 -12.83 -14.75
CA ALA A 267 -9.63 -11.57 -14.90
C ALA A 267 -9.25 -10.87 -16.20
N HIS A 268 -10.23 -10.30 -16.89
CA HIS A 268 -10.03 -9.48 -18.09
C HIS A 268 -9.68 -8.04 -17.73
N CYS A 269 -10.16 -7.55 -16.59
CA CYS A 269 -9.88 -6.21 -16.11
C CYS A 269 -9.92 -6.18 -14.56
N ILE A 270 -8.92 -5.55 -13.96
CA ILE A 270 -8.89 -5.31 -12.52
C ILE A 270 -9.51 -3.94 -12.23
N VAL A 271 -10.40 -3.89 -11.24
CA VAL A 271 -11.16 -2.67 -10.91
C VAL A 271 -10.95 -2.30 -9.46
N LEU A 272 -10.47 -1.08 -9.22
CA LEU A 272 -10.26 -0.53 -7.88
C LEU A 272 -10.72 0.93 -7.81
N PRO A 273 -12.01 1.21 -7.55
CA PRO A 273 -12.57 2.56 -7.47
C PRO A 273 -12.37 3.18 -6.08
N SER A 274 -11.16 3.09 -5.55
CA SER A 274 -10.79 3.52 -4.19
C SER A 274 -10.89 5.04 -4.03
N TYR A 275 -11.26 5.51 -2.83
CA TYR A 275 -11.36 6.94 -2.53
C TYR A 275 -10.01 7.62 -2.28
N ARG A 276 -9.00 6.85 -1.87
CA ARG A 276 -7.61 7.29 -1.68
C ARG A 276 -6.68 6.08 -1.51
N GLU A 277 -5.47 6.19 -2.05
CA GLU A 277 -4.37 5.24 -1.87
C GLU A 277 -3.07 5.97 -1.51
N GLY A 278 -2.11 5.28 -0.94
CA GLY A 278 -0.73 5.75 -0.89
C GLY A 278 -0.05 5.48 -2.24
N ILE A 279 0.21 4.21 -2.51
CA ILE A 279 0.39 3.57 -3.82
C ILE A 279 -0.35 2.24 -3.75
N SER A 280 -1.18 1.94 -4.73
CA SER A 280 -1.99 0.73 -4.72
C SER A 280 -1.19 -0.49 -5.15
N ARG A 281 -0.86 -1.37 -4.19
CA ARG A 281 -0.14 -2.60 -4.50
C ARG A 281 -0.90 -3.51 -5.46
N VAL A 282 -2.21 -3.61 -5.30
CA VAL A 282 -3.08 -4.42 -6.19
C VAL A 282 -2.97 -3.95 -7.64
N LEU A 283 -2.92 -2.64 -7.87
CA LEU A 283 -2.76 -2.10 -9.23
C LEU A 283 -1.34 -2.34 -9.76
N LEU A 284 -0.30 -2.27 -8.93
CA LEU A 284 1.06 -2.65 -9.32
C LEU A 284 1.14 -4.12 -9.72
N GLU A 285 0.52 -5.01 -8.94
CA GLU A 285 0.45 -6.45 -9.22
C GLU A 285 -0.31 -6.72 -10.52
N ALA A 286 -1.48 -6.10 -10.69
CA ALA A 286 -2.30 -6.23 -11.90
C ALA A 286 -1.57 -5.75 -13.16
N ALA A 287 -0.96 -4.57 -13.11
CA ALA A 287 -0.18 -4.01 -14.19
C ALA A 287 1.04 -4.88 -14.54
N SER A 288 1.73 -5.43 -13.52
CA SER A 288 2.84 -6.37 -13.73
C SER A 288 2.41 -7.64 -14.47
N MET A 289 1.16 -8.06 -14.29
CA MET A 289 0.55 -9.22 -14.95
C MET A 289 -0.15 -8.88 -16.27
N GLU A 290 0.10 -7.69 -16.82
CA GLU A 290 -0.51 -7.19 -18.06
C GLU A 290 -2.04 -7.20 -18.04
N ARG A 291 -2.64 -6.95 -16.87
CA ARG A 291 -4.09 -6.79 -16.78
C ARG A 291 -4.47 -5.33 -16.99
N PRO A 292 -5.42 -5.05 -17.91
CA PRO A 292 -6.04 -3.72 -17.99
C PRO A 292 -6.66 -3.32 -16.67
N ILE A 293 -6.63 -2.03 -16.36
CA ILE A 293 -7.05 -1.51 -15.06
C ILE A 293 -8.13 -0.45 -15.23
N ILE A 294 -9.12 -0.46 -14.33
CA ILE A 294 -10.00 0.68 -14.07
C ILE A 294 -9.81 1.09 -12.62
N ALA A 295 -9.45 2.34 -12.38
CA ALA A 295 -9.23 2.86 -11.04
C ALA A 295 -9.80 4.26 -10.88
N SER A 296 -9.96 4.74 -9.65
CA SER A 296 -10.30 6.14 -9.41
C SER A 296 -9.13 7.06 -9.70
N ASN A 297 -9.43 8.28 -10.18
CA ASN A 297 -8.48 9.36 -10.39
C ASN A 297 -8.07 10.00 -9.06
N VAL A 298 -7.37 9.24 -8.23
CA VAL A 298 -6.88 9.66 -6.91
C VAL A 298 -5.39 9.38 -6.76
N PRO A 299 -4.69 10.03 -5.82
CA PRO A 299 -3.31 9.69 -5.48
C PRO A 299 -3.16 8.19 -5.19
N GLY A 300 -2.04 7.63 -5.62
CA GLY A 300 -1.75 6.20 -5.47
C GLY A 300 -2.41 5.29 -6.52
N CYS A 301 -3.34 5.80 -7.32
CA CYS A 301 -3.90 5.13 -8.49
C CYS A 301 -3.39 5.77 -9.78
N ARG A 302 -3.47 7.11 -9.91
CA ARG A 302 -3.05 7.85 -11.12
C ARG A 302 -1.54 7.80 -11.38
N GLU A 303 -0.72 7.49 -10.39
CA GLU A 303 0.71 7.25 -10.59
C GLU A 303 0.96 5.95 -11.36
N ILE A 304 0.04 4.98 -11.23
CA ILE A 304 0.12 3.67 -11.87
C ILE A 304 -0.62 3.66 -13.19
N VAL A 305 -1.87 4.14 -13.20
CA VAL A 305 -2.76 4.11 -14.37
C VAL A 305 -2.64 5.40 -15.16
N VAL A 306 -2.38 5.28 -16.46
CA VAL A 306 -2.44 6.38 -17.43
C VAL A 306 -3.73 6.20 -18.23
N ASP A 307 -4.64 7.17 -18.10
CA ASP A 307 -5.96 7.13 -18.71
C ASP A 307 -5.89 6.99 -20.23
N GLY A 308 -6.66 6.05 -20.79
CA GLY A 308 -6.68 5.73 -22.21
C GLY A 308 -5.42 5.03 -22.76
N VAL A 309 -4.41 4.74 -21.93
CA VAL A 309 -3.13 4.11 -22.33
C VAL A 309 -2.87 2.78 -21.64
N THR A 310 -3.05 2.74 -20.31
CA THR A 310 -2.83 1.53 -19.50
C THR A 310 -4.12 1.01 -18.87
N GLY A 311 -5.20 1.74 -19.05
CA GLY A 311 -6.51 1.50 -18.45
C GLY A 311 -7.35 2.76 -18.46
N PHE A 312 -8.34 2.84 -17.56
CA PHE A 312 -9.19 4.01 -17.43
C PHE A 312 -9.22 4.54 -15.99
N LEU A 313 -9.37 5.87 -15.87
CA LEU A 313 -9.55 6.56 -14.60
C LEU A 313 -10.99 7.09 -14.48
N CYS A 314 -11.70 6.67 -13.43
CA CYS A 314 -13.03 7.20 -13.10
C CYS A 314 -12.95 8.22 -11.96
N GLU A 315 -13.97 9.07 -11.83
CA GLU A 315 -14.07 9.96 -10.68
C GLU A 315 -14.33 9.16 -9.39
N PRO A 316 -13.68 9.51 -8.28
CA PRO A 316 -13.90 8.82 -7.01
C PRO A 316 -15.35 9.01 -6.55
N GLN A 317 -15.92 7.98 -5.91
CA GLN A 317 -17.30 7.97 -5.40
C GLN A 317 -18.38 8.22 -6.48
N SER A 318 -18.08 7.91 -7.74
CA SER A 318 -18.99 8.09 -8.86
C SER A 318 -19.29 6.78 -9.58
N VAL A 319 -20.46 6.22 -9.31
CA VAL A 319 -20.96 5.02 -9.98
C VAL A 319 -21.09 5.26 -11.50
N ASN A 320 -21.56 6.44 -11.92
CA ASN A 320 -21.80 6.75 -13.33
C ASN A 320 -20.50 6.74 -14.15
N THR A 321 -19.42 7.37 -13.64
CA THR A 321 -18.14 7.39 -14.35
C THR A 321 -17.48 6.01 -14.33
N LEU A 322 -17.66 5.22 -13.28
CA LEU A 322 -17.19 3.84 -13.21
C LEU A 322 -17.92 2.97 -14.26
N ILE A 323 -19.24 3.10 -14.39
CA ILE A 323 -20.02 2.41 -15.43
C ILE A 323 -19.48 2.80 -16.83
N ALA A 324 -19.28 4.08 -17.09
CA ALA A 324 -18.76 4.54 -18.37
C ALA A 324 -17.39 3.91 -18.70
N CYS A 325 -16.46 3.87 -17.75
CA CYS A 325 -15.15 3.21 -17.92
C CYS A 325 -15.30 1.71 -18.16
N MET A 326 -16.19 1.01 -17.43
CA MET A 326 -16.41 -0.42 -17.61
C MET A 326 -17.06 -0.73 -18.97
N MET A 327 -18.05 0.04 -19.40
CA MET A 327 -18.69 -0.11 -20.71
C MET A 327 -17.69 0.15 -21.84
N HIS A 328 -16.85 1.17 -21.70
CA HIS A 328 -15.77 1.43 -22.66
C HIS A 328 -14.79 0.24 -22.71
N MET A 329 -14.36 -0.30 -21.57
CA MET A 329 -13.50 -1.48 -21.51
C MET A 329 -14.12 -2.72 -22.20
N LEU A 330 -15.42 -2.91 -22.06
CA LEU A 330 -16.15 -4.00 -22.75
C LEU A 330 -16.18 -3.80 -24.27
N SER A 331 -16.32 -2.56 -24.76
CA SER A 331 -16.38 -2.24 -26.19
C SER A 331 -15.04 -2.34 -26.93
N LEU A 332 -13.91 -2.35 -26.20
CA LEU A 332 -12.57 -2.48 -26.79
C LEU A 332 -12.36 -3.86 -27.42
N SER A 333 -11.57 -3.92 -28.49
CA SER A 333 -11.09 -5.20 -29.03
C SER A 333 -10.14 -5.91 -28.05
N GLU A 334 -9.98 -7.21 -28.20
CA GLU A 334 -9.03 -7.98 -27.37
C GLU A 334 -7.59 -7.46 -27.56
N GLU A 335 -7.22 -7.08 -28.77
CA GLU A 335 -5.90 -6.52 -29.10
C GLU A 335 -5.66 -5.21 -28.36
N THR A 336 -6.65 -4.33 -28.32
CA THR A 336 -6.53 -3.05 -27.58
C THR A 336 -6.40 -3.29 -26.08
N ARG A 337 -7.16 -4.23 -25.51
CA ARG A 337 -7.00 -4.60 -24.09
C ARG A 337 -5.63 -5.19 -23.78
N LYS A 338 -5.09 -6.05 -24.67
CA LYS A 338 -3.73 -6.59 -24.55
C LYS A 338 -2.69 -5.47 -24.63
N MET A 339 -2.87 -4.50 -25.52
CA MET A 339 -1.97 -3.34 -25.60
C MET A 339 -1.99 -2.51 -24.30
N PHE A 340 -3.17 -2.27 -23.72
CA PHE A 340 -3.28 -1.60 -22.42
C PHE A 340 -2.51 -2.34 -21.33
N GLY A 341 -2.66 -3.66 -21.26
CA GLY A 341 -1.94 -4.51 -20.32
C GLY A 341 -0.43 -4.42 -20.50
N LYS A 342 0.05 -4.52 -21.75
CA LYS A 342 1.48 -4.40 -22.07
C LYS A 342 2.04 -3.03 -21.68
N ASN A 343 1.36 -1.96 -22.06
CA ASN A 343 1.75 -0.60 -21.68
C ASN A 343 1.80 -0.43 -20.15
N ALA A 344 0.84 -1.04 -19.44
CA ALA A 344 0.83 -1.03 -17.98
C ALA A 344 2.09 -1.72 -17.42
N ARG A 345 2.44 -2.92 -17.91
CA ARG A 345 3.64 -3.63 -17.48
C ARG A 345 4.92 -2.85 -17.79
N ASP A 346 5.05 -2.29 -19.00
CA ASP A 346 6.21 -1.49 -19.39
C ASP A 346 6.42 -0.31 -18.41
N ARG A 347 5.34 0.38 -18.05
CA ARG A 347 5.36 1.44 -17.05
C ARG A 347 5.82 0.94 -15.68
N ILE A 348 5.32 -0.22 -15.22
CA ILE A 348 5.74 -0.79 -13.94
C ILE A 348 7.22 -1.18 -13.94
N CYS A 349 7.71 -1.79 -15.00
CA CYS A 349 9.14 -2.12 -15.16
C CYS A 349 10.01 -0.86 -15.09
N GLN A 350 9.55 0.23 -15.69
CA GLN A 350 10.30 1.49 -15.69
C GLN A 350 10.29 2.22 -14.35
N LEU A 351 9.18 2.22 -13.61
CA LEU A 351 8.97 3.12 -12.48
C LEU A 351 8.85 2.42 -11.12
N PHE A 352 8.35 1.18 -11.09
CA PHE A 352 7.90 0.52 -9.86
C PHE A 352 8.53 -0.85 -9.62
N ASP A 353 9.64 -1.18 -10.31
CA ASP A 353 10.40 -2.40 -10.03
C ASP A 353 10.95 -2.35 -8.59
N GLU A 354 10.64 -3.37 -7.79
CA GLU A 354 11.11 -3.49 -6.39
C GLU A 354 12.62 -3.40 -6.29
N LYS A 355 13.38 -3.87 -7.28
CA LYS A 355 14.84 -3.76 -7.31
C LYS A 355 15.35 -2.32 -7.21
N LYS A 356 14.65 -1.36 -7.83
CA LYS A 356 15.01 0.05 -7.76
C LYS A 356 14.83 0.61 -6.34
N ILE A 357 13.78 0.17 -5.65
CA ILE A 357 13.52 0.55 -4.27
C ILE A 357 14.57 -0.08 -3.34
N ILE A 358 14.89 -1.34 -3.55
CA ILE A 358 15.95 -2.05 -2.79
C ILE A 358 17.28 -1.30 -2.93
N HIS A 359 17.71 -0.95 -4.14
CA HIS A 359 18.93 -0.18 -4.37
C HIS A 359 18.88 1.18 -3.67
N LEU A 360 17.74 1.89 -3.75
CA LEU A 360 17.59 3.17 -3.05
C LEU A 360 17.80 3.03 -1.53
N TYR A 361 17.23 1.99 -0.89
CA TYR A 361 17.46 1.74 0.53
C TYR A 361 18.93 1.44 0.82
N GLN A 362 19.60 0.64 -0.01
CA GLN A 362 21.02 0.30 0.13
C GLN A 362 21.90 1.56 0.03
N ASP A 363 21.71 2.37 -1.03
CA ASP A 363 22.46 3.59 -1.27
C ASP A 363 22.31 4.59 -0.11
N LYS A 364 21.07 4.77 0.36
CA LYS A 364 20.78 5.69 1.45
C LYS A 364 21.30 5.20 2.81
N LEU A 365 21.25 3.92 3.06
CA LEU A 365 21.83 3.33 4.28
C LEU A 365 23.35 3.46 4.26
N ASN A 366 23.98 3.23 3.10
CA ASN A 366 25.42 3.44 2.94
C ASN A 366 25.79 4.92 3.14
N GLU A 367 25.04 5.86 2.54
CA GLU A 367 25.25 7.30 2.71
C GLU A 367 25.14 7.73 4.20
N PHE A 368 24.12 7.25 4.91
CA PHE A 368 23.86 7.69 6.29
C PHE A 368 24.74 6.99 7.34
N LEU A 369 25.23 5.78 7.05
CA LEU A 369 26.00 4.96 8.01
C LEU A 369 27.50 4.97 7.71
N SER A 370 27.92 5.46 6.54
CA SER A 370 29.37 5.71 6.31
C SER A 370 29.88 6.74 7.29
N PRO A 371 31.06 6.53 7.89
CA PRO A 371 31.72 7.58 8.68
C PRO A 371 31.85 8.83 7.82
N GLU A 372 31.45 9.99 8.36
CA GLU A 372 31.80 11.29 7.73
C GLU A 372 33.32 11.33 7.61
N CYS A 373 33.87 11.36 6.37
CA CYS A 373 35.27 11.58 6.10
C CYS A 373 35.69 12.98 6.52
#